data_e1b3e60349af0e097ba5fa7255120cef
#
_entry.id   e1b3e60349af0e097ba5fa7255120cef
#
_cell.length_a   1.000
_cell.length_b   1.000
_cell.length_c   1.000
_cell.angle_alpha   90.00
_cell.angle_beta   90.00
_cell.angle_gamma   90.00
#
_symmetry.space_group_name_H-M   'P 1'
#
loop_
_entity.id
_entity.type
_entity.pdbx_description
1 polymer ?
#
loop_
_entity_poly.entity_id
_entity_poly.type
_entity_poly.pdbx_seq_one_letter_code
_entity_poly.pdbx_strand_id
1 'polypeptide(L)'
;MFRFAIDPFSFFVGFATASVFWWLVAQARPLWREFRANLKEKNELAQARKSSSVEENHRRSTLRRAQGMHLAAPLFALDEIIQEPLLIIPPQIIEPGMPQPLEDVVSQTLPYLPGWPEIAAAYHAPTLTLPQALLGNANIVIIGQPGTGKTSALAHLASLAANRSEQLDTLKDAIPFLVHIADLKLPIADPKDALTPLIEAASEHTSMLDFGRLPVFYQSAFKSGNAILLVDGFDEITPEAQQVITDYFKIIIQNYPQTRIVTTGAPEYLDGLIGLGFAPLSLITWSPQQSEKFINRWGELWTQTVAMEAWAQTGPEQVDPILLNVWLSTDNINLSPLELTLKAWGAYAGDSLGPHVLESIASHIRRIAPLNT
;
A
#
# COMPACT_ATOMS: atom_id res chain seq x y z
N MET A 1 79.36 8.92 -34.11
CA MET A 1 78.41 8.45 -35.17
C MET A 1 78.26 6.97 -35.03
N PHE A 2 77.28 6.49 -34.28
CA PHE A 2 76.99 5.05 -34.09
C PHE A 2 76.24 4.53 -35.33
N ARG A 3 76.88 3.67 -36.11
CA ARG A 3 76.21 2.91 -37.17
C ARG A 3 75.56 1.68 -36.53
N PHE A 4 74.25 1.71 -36.39
CA PHE A 4 73.47 0.50 -36.08
C PHE A 4 73.50 -0.40 -37.31
N ALA A 5 74.32 -1.44 -37.32
CA ALA A 5 74.16 -2.54 -38.26
C ALA A 5 72.98 -3.42 -37.85
N ILE A 6 71.90 -3.27 -38.55
CA ILE A 6 70.70 -4.14 -38.34
C ILE A 6 71.04 -5.45 -39.04
N ASP A 7 71.20 -6.53 -38.25
CA ASP A 7 71.29 -7.89 -38.75
C ASP A 7 69.97 -8.29 -39.43
N PRO A 8 69.94 -8.53 -40.75
CA PRO A 8 68.71 -8.86 -41.49
C PRO A 8 68.03 -10.09 -40.99
N PHE A 9 68.74 -11.05 -40.42
CA PHE A 9 68.20 -12.30 -39.88
C PHE A 9 67.46 -12.04 -38.59
N SER A 10 68.03 -11.32 -37.65
CA SER A 10 67.40 -10.92 -36.39
C SER A 10 66.16 -10.05 -36.60
N PHE A 11 66.18 -9.15 -37.63
CA PHE A 11 65.00 -8.38 -38.00
C PHE A 11 63.89 -9.24 -38.54
N PHE A 12 64.21 -10.21 -39.41
CA PHE A 12 63.18 -11.11 -39.96
C PHE A 12 62.55 -12.02 -38.91
N VAL A 13 63.32 -12.55 -37.95
CA VAL A 13 62.86 -13.34 -36.87
C VAL A 13 61.95 -12.51 -35.92
N GLY A 14 62.38 -11.29 -35.61
CA GLY A 14 61.59 -10.36 -34.79
C GLY A 14 60.27 -9.98 -35.45
N PHE A 15 60.28 -9.73 -36.75
CA PHE A 15 59.07 -9.42 -37.50
C PHE A 15 58.13 -10.59 -37.62
N ALA A 16 58.61 -11.80 -37.84
CA ALA A 16 57.82 -13.01 -37.90
C ALA A 16 57.16 -13.32 -36.56
N THR A 17 57.91 -13.22 -35.44
CA THR A 17 57.35 -13.44 -34.10
C THR A 17 56.31 -12.39 -33.71
N ALA A 18 56.56 -11.11 -34.04
CA ALA A 18 55.58 -10.04 -33.82
C ALA A 18 54.30 -10.24 -34.66
N SER A 19 54.46 -10.65 -35.91
CA SER A 19 53.30 -10.94 -36.79
C SER A 19 52.45 -12.11 -36.29
N VAL A 20 53.07 -13.20 -35.83
CA VAL A 20 52.37 -14.34 -35.25
C VAL A 20 51.70 -13.93 -33.95
N PHE A 21 52.37 -13.14 -33.10
CA PHE A 21 51.77 -12.65 -31.86
C PHE A 21 50.55 -11.77 -32.15
N TRP A 22 50.63 -10.84 -33.05
CA TRP A 22 49.52 -9.98 -33.47
C TRP A 22 48.36 -10.78 -34.08
N TRP A 23 48.65 -11.80 -34.86
CA TRP A 23 47.67 -12.70 -35.42
C TRP A 23 46.94 -13.48 -34.32
N LEU A 24 47.65 -14.01 -33.32
CA LEU A 24 47.08 -14.69 -32.17
C LEU A 24 46.20 -13.74 -31.33
N VAL A 25 46.66 -12.51 -31.09
CA VAL A 25 45.88 -11.47 -30.40
C VAL A 25 44.62 -11.09 -31.18
N ALA A 26 44.73 -10.99 -32.51
CA ALA A 26 43.59 -10.71 -33.37
C ALA A 26 42.53 -11.82 -33.33
N GLN A 27 42.96 -13.08 -33.31
CA GLN A 27 42.04 -14.23 -33.16
C GLN A 27 41.48 -14.36 -31.75
N ALA A 28 42.21 -14.01 -30.72
CA ALA A 28 41.73 -14.06 -29.34
C ALA A 28 40.71 -12.94 -29.00
N ARG A 29 40.76 -11.78 -29.73
CA ARG A 29 39.86 -10.64 -29.49
C ARG A 29 38.37 -10.98 -29.54
N PRO A 30 37.81 -11.73 -30.53
CA PRO A 30 36.40 -12.09 -30.54
C PRO A 30 36.05 -13.00 -29.39
N LEU A 31 36.87 -14.01 -29.05
CA LEU A 31 36.67 -14.90 -27.91
C LEU A 31 36.66 -14.14 -26.59
N TRP A 32 37.50 -13.15 -26.40
CA TRP A 32 37.52 -12.28 -25.22
C TRP A 32 36.29 -11.37 -25.15
N ARG A 33 35.74 -10.92 -26.29
CA ARG A 33 34.49 -10.15 -26.31
C ARG A 33 33.31 -11.01 -25.95
N GLU A 34 33.20 -12.20 -26.51
CA GLU A 34 32.16 -13.16 -26.17
C GLU A 34 32.22 -13.62 -24.70
N PHE A 35 33.43 -13.88 -24.20
CA PHE A 35 33.62 -14.24 -22.79
C PHE A 35 33.19 -13.10 -21.84
N ARG A 36 33.56 -11.85 -22.15
CA ARG A 36 33.11 -10.68 -21.39
C ARG A 36 31.59 -10.46 -21.50
N ALA A 37 31.01 -10.65 -22.67
CA ALA A 37 29.57 -10.54 -22.87
C ALA A 37 28.82 -11.60 -22.06
N ASN A 38 29.26 -12.84 -22.11
CA ASN A 38 28.67 -13.95 -21.32
C ASN A 38 28.84 -13.78 -19.80
N LEU A 39 29.98 -13.22 -19.33
CA LEU A 39 30.17 -12.90 -17.93
C LEU A 39 29.25 -11.74 -17.48
N LYS A 40 29.09 -10.74 -18.35
CA LYS A 40 28.21 -9.60 -18.07
C LYS A 40 26.76 -10.05 -18.00
N GLU A 41 26.31 -10.85 -18.97
CA GLU A 41 24.99 -11.45 -19.00
C GLU A 41 24.70 -12.34 -17.77
N LYS A 42 25.65 -13.22 -17.41
CA LYS A 42 25.53 -14.04 -16.18
C LYS A 42 25.45 -13.20 -14.90
N ASN A 43 26.23 -12.12 -14.84
CA ASN A 43 26.18 -11.21 -13.69
C ASN A 43 24.87 -10.42 -13.66
N GLU A 44 24.36 -9.96 -14.80
CA GLU A 44 23.06 -9.28 -14.91
C GLU A 44 21.92 -10.22 -14.53
N LEU A 45 21.93 -11.46 -15.02
CA LEU A 45 20.94 -12.49 -14.62
C LEU A 45 21.04 -12.85 -13.13
N ALA A 46 22.24 -12.92 -12.57
CA ALA A 46 22.42 -13.17 -11.15
C ALA A 46 21.96 -11.99 -10.29
N GLN A 47 22.19 -10.75 -10.73
CA GLN A 47 21.68 -9.56 -10.08
C GLN A 47 20.16 -9.46 -10.21
N ALA A 48 19.59 -9.73 -11.39
CA ALA A 48 18.16 -9.76 -11.60
C ALA A 48 17.45 -10.81 -10.71
N ARG A 49 18.02 -12.01 -10.58
CA ARG A 49 17.49 -13.04 -9.65
C ARG A 49 17.58 -12.61 -8.18
N LYS A 50 18.65 -11.94 -7.78
CA LYS A 50 18.83 -11.45 -6.40
C LYS A 50 17.88 -10.28 -6.10
N SER A 51 17.67 -9.36 -7.03
CA SER A 51 16.71 -8.26 -6.87
C SER A 51 15.28 -8.78 -6.84
N SER A 52 14.94 -9.74 -7.72
CA SER A 52 13.65 -10.40 -7.74
C SER A 52 13.33 -11.13 -6.41
N SER A 53 14.33 -11.73 -5.76
CA SER A 53 14.11 -12.39 -4.46
C SER A 53 13.83 -11.39 -3.33
N VAL A 54 14.50 -10.23 -3.31
CA VAL A 54 14.26 -9.17 -2.31
C VAL A 54 12.88 -8.55 -2.52
N GLU A 55 12.51 -8.27 -3.78
CA GLU A 55 11.17 -7.78 -4.10
C GLU A 55 10.09 -8.75 -3.65
N GLU A 56 10.23 -10.03 -3.96
CA GLU A 56 9.25 -11.05 -3.58
C GLU A 56 9.11 -11.17 -2.06
N ASN A 57 10.23 -11.14 -1.31
CA ASN A 57 10.20 -11.15 0.14
C ASN A 57 9.56 -9.88 0.70
N HIS A 58 9.84 -8.72 0.09
CA HIS A 58 9.21 -7.45 0.45
C HIS A 58 7.69 -7.48 0.22
N ARG A 59 7.24 -7.95 -0.94
CA ARG A 59 5.80 -8.11 -1.24
C ARG A 59 5.10 -9.03 -0.25
N ARG A 60 5.72 -10.19 0.09
CA ARG A 60 5.17 -11.11 1.11
C ARG A 60 5.11 -10.49 2.50
N SER A 61 6.13 -9.74 2.89
CA SER A 61 6.15 -9.03 4.17
C SER A 61 5.07 -7.97 4.22
N THR A 62 4.94 -7.17 3.15
CA THR A 62 3.88 -6.16 3.02
C THR A 62 2.50 -6.78 3.03
N LEU A 63 2.29 -7.88 2.30
CA LEU A 63 1.03 -8.61 2.30
C LEU A 63 0.66 -9.09 3.72
N ARG A 64 1.61 -9.73 4.41
CA ARG A 64 1.37 -10.20 5.79
C ARG A 64 1.01 -9.06 6.73
N ARG A 65 1.70 -7.92 6.62
CA ARG A 65 1.39 -6.72 7.42
C ARG A 65 0.00 -6.21 7.08
N ALA A 66 -0.33 -6.05 5.81
CA ALA A 66 -1.63 -5.57 5.33
C ALA A 66 -2.78 -6.46 5.81
N GLN A 67 -2.63 -7.78 5.74
CA GLN A 67 -3.64 -8.73 6.23
C GLN A 67 -3.93 -8.60 7.73
N GLY A 68 -3.00 -8.04 8.50
CA GLY A 68 -3.13 -7.80 9.94
C GLY A 68 -3.63 -6.40 10.31
N MET A 69 -3.81 -5.46 9.36
CA MET A 69 -4.15 -4.06 9.66
C MET A 69 -5.65 -3.83 9.78
N HIS A 70 -6.33 -4.64 10.55
CA HIS A 70 -7.75 -4.45 10.88
C HIS A 70 -8.09 -5.06 12.25
N LEU A 71 -9.22 -4.66 12.82
CA LEU A 71 -9.59 -5.07 14.19
C LEU A 71 -9.76 -6.58 14.33
N ALA A 72 -10.34 -7.25 13.32
CA ALA A 72 -10.60 -8.69 13.34
C ALA A 72 -9.41 -9.56 12.91
N ALA A 73 -8.20 -8.99 12.77
CA ALA A 73 -6.99 -9.71 12.36
C ALA A 73 -6.66 -10.98 13.21
N PRO A 74 -6.98 -11.03 14.52
CA PRO A 74 -6.81 -12.26 15.29
C PRO A 74 -7.71 -13.42 14.85
N LEU A 75 -8.78 -13.14 14.10
CA LEU A 75 -9.78 -14.12 13.68
C LEU A 75 -9.71 -14.45 12.20
N PHE A 76 -9.56 -13.42 11.34
CA PHE A 76 -9.68 -13.53 9.90
C PHE A 76 -8.59 -12.71 9.20
N ALA A 77 -8.21 -13.12 7.99
CA ALA A 77 -7.39 -12.26 7.14
C ALA A 77 -8.24 -11.11 6.57
N LEU A 78 -7.60 -9.97 6.28
CA LEU A 78 -8.29 -8.79 5.75
C LEU A 78 -9.07 -9.12 4.46
N ASP A 79 -8.44 -9.80 3.51
CA ASP A 79 -9.05 -10.13 2.21
C ASP A 79 -10.27 -11.08 2.32
N GLU A 80 -10.43 -11.76 3.46
CA GLU A 80 -11.59 -12.62 3.70
C GLU A 80 -12.82 -11.86 4.14
N ILE A 81 -12.65 -10.71 4.84
CA ILE A 81 -13.74 -10.00 5.52
C ILE A 81 -13.99 -8.58 4.98
N ILE A 82 -13.03 -8.02 4.23
CA ILE A 82 -13.16 -6.64 3.76
C ILE A 82 -14.35 -6.45 2.81
N GLN A 83 -15.07 -5.36 3.01
CA GLN A 83 -15.98 -4.84 2.00
C GLN A 83 -15.21 -3.88 1.10
N GLU A 84 -15.45 -3.94 -0.22
CA GLU A 84 -14.78 -3.07 -1.20
C GLU A 84 -14.88 -1.60 -0.79
N PRO A 85 -13.75 -0.93 -0.50
CA PRO A 85 -13.77 0.48 -0.14
C PRO A 85 -14.18 1.35 -1.32
N LEU A 86 -15.22 2.15 -1.15
CA LEU A 86 -15.70 3.08 -2.17
C LEU A 86 -15.40 4.51 -1.75
N LEU A 87 -14.93 5.29 -2.71
CA LEU A 87 -14.56 6.70 -2.55
C LEU A 87 -15.55 7.58 -3.32
N ILE A 88 -15.93 8.71 -2.74
CA ILE A 88 -16.78 9.69 -3.41
C ILE A 88 -15.94 10.39 -4.47
N ILE A 89 -16.50 10.50 -5.67
CA ILE A 89 -15.89 11.22 -6.79
C ILE A 89 -15.97 12.72 -6.52
N PRO A 90 -14.83 13.46 -6.53
CA PRO A 90 -14.89 14.92 -6.49
C PRO A 90 -15.63 15.45 -7.71
N PRO A 91 -16.37 16.56 -7.59
CA PRO A 91 -17.08 17.16 -8.72
C PRO A 91 -16.10 17.51 -9.83
N GLN A 92 -16.50 17.24 -11.07
CA GLN A 92 -15.69 17.61 -12.23
C GLN A 92 -15.60 19.13 -12.32
N ILE A 93 -14.38 19.64 -12.52
CA ILE A 93 -14.18 21.06 -12.81
C ILE A 93 -14.70 21.31 -14.23
N ILE A 94 -15.79 22.09 -14.34
CA ILE A 94 -16.37 22.48 -15.64
C ILE A 94 -15.53 23.62 -16.17
N GLU A 95 -14.72 23.37 -17.19
CA GLU A 95 -14.04 24.42 -17.92
C GLU A 95 -15.03 25.16 -18.84
N PRO A 96 -15.01 26.51 -18.87
CA PRO A 96 -15.89 27.27 -19.76
C PRO A 96 -15.69 26.87 -21.23
N GLY A 97 -16.77 26.42 -21.90
CA GLY A 97 -16.75 26.03 -23.31
C GLY A 97 -16.61 24.53 -23.59
N MET A 98 -16.40 23.69 -22.59
CA MET A 98 -16.46 22.26 -22.73
C MET A 98 -17.89 21.73 -22.60
N PRO A 99 -18.31 20.72 -23.40
CA PRO A 99 -19.62 20.10 -23.24
C PRO A 99 -19.71 19.45 -21.85
N GLN A 100 -20.75 19.83 -21.10
CA GLN A 100 -21.00 19.24 -19.79
C GLN A 100 -21.39 17.77 -19.96
N PRO A 101 -20.81 16.83 -19.18
CA PRO A 101 -21.34 15.49 -19.13
C PRO A 101 -22.75 15.55 -18.51
N LEU A 102 -23.75 15.24 -19.33
CA LEU A 102 -25.17 15.31 -18.96
C LEU A 102 -25.59 14.22 -17.94
N GLU A 103 -24.70 13.34 -17.57
CA GLU A 103 -25.05 12.09 -16.90
C GLU A 103 -24.98 12.15 -15.36
N ASP A 104 -24.43 13.23 -14.77
CA ASP A 104 -24.29 13.30 -13.32
C ASP A 104 -24.86 14.60 -12.72
N VAL A 105 -26.18 14.59 -12.60
CA VAL A 105 -26.94 15.69 -11.96
C VAL A 105 -26.58 15.78 -10.46
N VAL A 106 -26.23 14.67 -9.82
CA VAL A 106 -25.95 14.60 -8.38
C VAL A 106 -24.63 15.31 -8.05
N SER A 107 -23.56 15.03 -8.78
CA SER A 107 -22.27 15.71 -8.56
C SER A 107 -22.29 17.19 -8.94
N GLN A 108 -23.25 17.62 -9.78
CA GLN A 108 -23.44 19.03 -10.13
C GLN A 108 -24.31 19.80 -9.13
N THR A 109 -25.18 19.13 -8.41
CA THR A 109 -26.15 19.76 -7.50
C THR A 109 -25.78 19.64 -6.03
N LEU A 110 -25.04 18.59 -5.65
CA LEU A 110 -24.57 18.43 -4.28
C LEU A 110 -23.17 19.04 -4.14
N PRO A 111 -22.94 19.89 -3.13
CA PRO A 111 -21.58 20.32 -2.83
C PRO A 111 -20.74 19.10 -2.43
N TYR A 112 -19.48 19.05 -2.90
CA TYR A 112 -18.52 18.07 -2.46
C TYR A 112 -18.12 18.40 -1.02
N LEU A 113 -18.68 17.65 -0.09
CA LEU A 113 -18.43 17.79 1.35
C LEU A 113 -17.71 16.53 1.85
N PRO A 114 -16.37 16.46 1.74
CA PRO A 114 -15.61 15.28 2.11
C PRO A 114 -15.71 14.93 3.60
N GLY A 115 -16.08 15.88 4.44
CA GLY A 115 -16.36 15.64 5.86
C GLY A 115 -17.75 15.05 6.15
N TRP A 116 -18.65 15.00 5.14
CA TRP A 116 -20.05 14.56 5.30
C TRP A 116 -20.44 13.54 4.24
N PRO A 117 -19.77 12.39 4.20
CA PRO A 117 -19.96 11.36 3.17
C PRO A 117 -21.37 10.75 3.19
N GLU A 118 -22.07 10.84 4.31
CA GLU A 118 -23.45 10.34 4.47
C GLU A 118 -24.43 11.02 3.51
N ILE A 119 -24.23 12.31 3.25
CA ILE A 119 -25.06 13.06 2.30
C ILE A 119 -24.87 12.49 0.90
N ALA A 120 -23.63 12.29 0.49
CA ALA A 120 -23.32 11.70 -0.82
C ALA A 120 -23.89 10.28 -0.95
N ALA A 121 -23.78 9.47 0.11
CA ALA A 121 -24.34 8.12 0.14
C ALA A 121 -25.88 8.13 0.02
N ALA A 122 -26.55 9.04 0.75
CA ALA A 122 -28.01 9.15 0.72
C ALA A 122 -28.56 9.54 -0.67
N TYR A 123 -27.81 10.31 -1.44
CA TYR A 123 -28.18 10.73 -2.79
C TYR A 123 -27.54 9.89 -3.91
N HIS A 124 -26.92 8.75 -3.56
CA HIS A 124 -26.26 7.85 -4.52
C HIS A 124 -25.24 8.57 -5.40
N ALA A 125 -24.42 9.46 -4.81
CA ALA A 125 -23.35 10.12 -5.52
C ALA A 125 -22.41 9.09 -6.17
N PRO A 126 -21.83 9.38 -7.36
CA PRO A 126 -20.90 8.48 -8.01
C PRO A 126 -19.70 8.14 -7.13
N THR A 127 -19.29 6.89 -7.16
CA THR A 127 -18.18 6.37 -6.37
C THR A 127 -17.12 5.73 -7.26
N LEU A 128 -15.88 5.71 -6.76
CA LEU A 128 -14.74 5.00 -7.33
C LEU A 128 -14.23 3.95 -6.35
N THR A 129 -13.73 2.86 -6.88
CA THR A 129 -12.86 1.96 -6.11
C THR A 129 -11.46 2.58 -5.98
N LEU A 130 -10.65 2.11 -5.03
CA LEU A 130 -9.26 2.56 -4.89
C LEU A 130 -8.43 2.35 -6.18
N PRO A 131 -8.50 1.19 -6.87
CA PRO A 131 -7.84 1.02 -8.16
C PRO A 131 -8.26 2.05 -9.21
N GLN A 132 -9.57 2.34 -9.32
CA GLN A 132 -10.08 3.35 -10.25
C GLN A 132 -9.57 4.75 -9.94
N ALA A 133 -9.52 5.12 -8.66
CA ALA A 133 -8.98 6.41 -8.22
C ALA A 133 -7.48 6.58 -8.57
N LEU A 134 -6.73 5.50 -8.61
CA LEU A 134 -5.31 5.48 -8.96
C LEU A 134 -5.02 5.54 -10.47
N LEU A 135 -6.01 5.33 -11.34
CA LEU A 135 -5.85 5.53 -12.79
C LEU A 135 -5.53 6.99 -13.15
N GLY A 136 -5.93 7.94 -12.28
CA GLY A 136 -5.46 9.31 -12.35
C GLY A 136 -3.98 9.43 -11.96
N ASN A 137 -3.36 10.55 -12.35
CA ASN A 137 -1.94 10.79 -12.04
C ASN A 137 -1.71 11.50 -10.70
N ALA A 138 -2.76 11.79 -9.93
CA ALA A 138 -2.68 12.47 -8.66
C ALA A 138 -2.25 11.54 -7.51
N ASN A 139 -1.55 12.09 -6.52
CA ASN A 139 -1.45 11.49 -5.21
C ASN A 139 -2.80 11.58 -4.51
N ILE A 140 -3.10 10.66 -3.60
CA ILE A 140 -4.43 10.55 -2.98
C ILE A 140 -4.30 10.67 -1.47
N VAL A 141 -5.20 11.42 -0.86
CA VAL A 141 -5.47 11.31 0.59
C VAL A 141 -6.87 10.73 0.79
N ILE A 142 -6.92 9.56 1.45
CA ILE A 142 -8.16 8.89 1.82
C ILE A 142 -8.70 9.55 3.08
N ILE A 143 -9.84 10.22 2.96
CA ILE A 143 -10.45 10.97 4.06
C ILE A 143 -11.58 10.16 4.70
N GLY A 144 -11.72 10.32 6.00
CA GLY A 144 -12.86 9.76 6.74
C GLY A 144 -12.71 10.02 8.24
N GLN A 145 -13.83 9.95 8.93
CA GLN A 145 -13.87 10.00 10.39
C GLN A 145 -13.16 8.78 11.01
N PRO A 146 -12.75 8.83 12.28
CA PRO A 146 -12.26 7.65 12.99
C PRO A 146 -13.24 6.48 12.91
N GLY A 147 -12.72 5.27 12.63
CA GLY A 147 -13.54 4.07 12.52
C GLY A 147 -14.19 3.81 11.17
N THR A 148 -14.02 4.69 10.16
CA THR A 148 -14.58 4.50 8.81
C THR A 148 -13.84 3.46 7.97
N GLY A 149 -12.66 3.00 8.41
CA GLY A 149 -11.89 1.96 7.73
C GLY A 149 -10.79 2.50 6.81
N LYS A 150 -10.28 3.72 7.01
CA LYS A 150 -9.16 4.30 6.23
C LYS A 150 -7.93 3.37 6.19
N THR A 151 -7.46 2.94 7.37
CA THR A 151 -6.34 2.00 7.51
C THR A 151 -6.60 0.69 6.77
N SER A 152 -7.82 0.12 6.89
CA SER A 152 -8.20 -1.11 6.19
C SER A 152 -8.27 -0.91 4.67
N ALA A 153 -8.71 0.25 4.20
CA ALA A 153 -8.73 0.59 2.78
C ALA A 153 -7.30 0.70 2.22
N LEU A 154 -6.39 1.36 2.96
CA LEU A 154 -4.99 1.45 2.59
C LEU A 154 -4.30 0.08 2.59
N ALA A 155 -4.59 -0.75 3.60
CA ALA A 155 -4.10 -2.12 3.69
C ALA A 155 -4.63 -3.01 2.56
N HIS A 156 -5.90 -2.86 2.18
CA HIS A 156 -6.46 -3.55 1.02
C HIS A 156 -5.72 -3.18 -0.27
N LEU A 157 -5.45 -1.90 -0.49
CA LEU A 157 -4.64 -1.47 -1.63
C LEU A 157 -3.23 -2.08 -1.60
N ALA A 158 -2.60 -2.13 -0.41
CA ALA A 158 -1.30 -2.78 -0.23
C ALA A 158 -1.36 -4.28 -0.58
N SER A 159 -2.44 -4.96 -0.18
CA SER A 159 -2.69 -6.37 -0.50
C SER A 159 -2.83 -6.58 -2.02
N LEU A 160 -3.65 -5.76 -2.69
CA LEU A 160 -3.81 -5.81 -4.15
C LEU A 160 -2.47 -5.62 -4.88
N ALA A 161 -1.67 -4.63 -4.48
CA ALA A 161 -0.37 -4.37 -5.08
C ALA A 161 0.66 -5.46 -4.77
N ALA A 162 0.67 -6.00 -3.55
CA ALA A 162 1.56 -7.10 -3.19
C ALA A 162 1.27 -8.38 -3.98
N ASN A 163 -0.01 -8.65 -4.26
CA ASN A 163 -0.48 -9.79 -5.03
C ASN A 163 -0.45 -9.56 -6.55
N ARG A 164 -0.01 -8.41 -7.03
CA ARG A 164 -0.05 -8.04 -8.46
C ARG A 164 -1.44 -8.23 -9.06
N SER A 165 -2.46 -7.72 -8.35
CA SER A 165 -3.85 -7.88 -8.77
C SER A 165 -4.12 -7.20 -10.12
N GLU A 166 -4.87 -7.88 -11.00
CA GLU A 166 -5.34 -7.34 -12.28
C GLU A 166 -6.21 -6.09 -12.10
N GLN A 167 -6.82 -5.90 -10.94
CA GLN A 167 -7.63 -4.73 -10.62
C GLN A 167 -6.85 -3.42 -10.66
N LEU A 168 -5.53 -3.46 -10.49
CA LEU A 168 -4.65 -2.30 -10.52
C LEU A 168 -4.24 -1.86 -11.93
N ASP A 169 -4.64 -2.60 -12.97
CA ASP A 169 -4.38 -2.29 -14.38
C ASP A 169 -2.90 -1.88 -14.62
N THR A 170 -2.65 -0.62 -14.98
CA THR A 170 -1.30 -0.09 -15.25
C THR A 170 -0.36 -0.14 -14.04
N LEU A 171 -0.88 -0.18 -12.83
CA LEU A 171 -0.13 -0.27 -11.57
C LEU A 171 0.02 -1.71 -11.04
N LYS A 172 -0.36 -2.72 -11.82
CA LYS A 172 -0.28 -4.14 -11.43
C LYS A 172 1.12 -4.54 -10.94
N ASP A 173 2.16 -4.07 -11.61
CA ASP A 173 3.55 -4.37 -11.25
C ASP A 173 4.14 -3.41 -10.20
N ALA A 174 3.37 -2.42 -9.75
CA ALA A 174 3.82 -1.49 -8.72
C ALA A 174 4.18 -2.22 -7.42
N ILE A 175 5.25 -1.77 -6.79
CA ILE A 175 5.77 -2.34 -5.55
C ILE A 175 5.20 -1.53 -4.38
N PRO A 176 4.40 -2.11 -3.48
CA PRO A 176 3.83 -1.39 -2.35
C PRO A 176 4.85 -1.19 -1.23
N PHE A 177 5.00 0.04 -0.79
CA PHE A 177 5.78 0.45 0.38
C PHE A 177 4.82 0.95 1.46
N LEU A 178 4.38 0.05 2.33
CA LEU A 178 3.40 0.33 3.38
C LEU A 178 4.12 0.71 4.67
N VAL A 179 3.84 1.91 5.18
CA VAL A 179 4.46 2.44 6.40
C VAL A 179 3.44 3.21 7.23
N HIS A 180 3.60 3.18 8.54
CA HIS A 180 2.87 4.07 9.46
C HIS A 180 3.73 5.29 9.77
N ILE A 181 3.14 6.47 9.89
CA ILE A 181 3.87 7.71 10.16
C ILE A 181 4.72 7.62 11.42
N ALA A 182 4.23 6.94 12.46
CA ALA A 182 4.97 6.75 13.70
C ALA A 182 6.28 5.97 13.53
N ASP A 183 6.42 5.18 12.47
CA ASP A 183 7.63 4.40 12.18
C ASP A 183 8.69 5.25 11.44
N LEU A 184 8.33 6.46 10.97
CA LEU A 184 9.23 7.33 10.22
C LEU A 184 10.04 8.22 11.14
N LYS A 185 11.35 8.12 11.06
CA LYS A 185 12.28 9.01 11.78
C LYS A 185 12.47 10.31 10.99
N LEU A 186 11.70 11.33 11.34
CA LEU A 186 11.70 12.63 10.69
C LEU A 186 12.01 13.75 11.71
N PRO A 187 12.51 14.93 11.27
CA PRO A 187 12.84 15.30 9.88
C PRO A 187 14.16 14.69 9.38
N ILE A 188 14.32 14.59 8.06
CA ILE A 188 15.57 14.16 7.41
C ILE A 188 16.59 15.30 7.38
N ALA A 189 17.87 14.97 7.58
CA ALA A 189 18.94 15.97 7.57
C ALA A 189 19.35 16.42 6.16
N ASP A 190 19.39 15.49 5.19
CA ASP A 190 19.72 15.76 3.78
C ASP A 190 18.58 15.26 2.87
N PRO A 191 18.04 16.10 1.98
CA PRO A 191 17.05 15.67 1.00
C PRO A 191 17.48 14.51 0.09
N LYS A 192 18.79 14.25 -0.03
CA LYS A 192 19.31 13.09 -0.78
C LYS A 192 19.03 11.77 -0.09
N ASP A 193 18.85 11.79 1.22
CA ASP A 193 18.58 10.62 2.05
C ASP A 193 17.08 10.37 2.23
N ALA A 194 16.27 10.82 1.29
CA ALA A 194 14.81 10.77 1.34
C ALA A 194 14.25 9.37 1.60
N LEU A 195 14.93 8.31 1.16
CA LEU A 195 14.48 6.92 1.37
C LEU A 195 14.94 6.32 2.70
N THR A 196 15.86 6.95 3.42
CA THR A 196 16.40 6.43 4.68
C THR A 196 15.31 6.16 5.73
N PRO A 197 14.34 7.07 6.00
CA PRO A 197 13.26 6.79 6.95
C PRO A 197 12.42 5.57 6.58
N LEU A 198 12.14 5.38 5.27
CA LEU A 198 11.38 4.23 4.77
C LEU A 198 12.17 2.93 4.91
N ILE A 199 13.49 2.96 4.65
CA ILE A 199 14.37 1.80 4.77
C ILE A 199 14.51 1.40 6.24
N GLU A 200 14.65 2.36 7.14
CA GLU A 200 14.73 2.11 8.57
C GLU A 200 13.44 1.50 9.12
N ALA A 201 12.27 2.06 8.76
CA ALA A 201 10.98 1.51 9.12
C ALA A 201 10.79 0.07 8.60
N ALA A 202 11.20 -0.20 7.36
CA ALA A 202 11.12 -1.54 6.79
C ALA A 202 12.12 -2.53 7.43
N SER A 203 13.23 -2.05 7.93
CA SER A 203 14.29 -2.89 8.50
C SER A 203 13.83 -3.71 9.71
N GLU A 204 12.89 -3.18 10.49
CA GLU A 204 12.30 -3.85 11.64
C GLU A 204 11.51 -5.13 11.27
N HIS A 205 11.04 -5.20 10.03
CA HIS A 205 10.21 -6.30 9.52
C HIS A 205 10.91 -7.13 8.44
N THR A 206 12.20 -6.87 8.18
CA THR A 206 12.96 -7.52 7.12
C THR A 206 13.96 -8.51 7.68
N SER A 207 14.17 -9.64 6.96
CA SER A 207 15.18 -10.62 7.35
C SER A 207 16.59 -10.04 7.31
N MET A 208 17.48 -10.48 8.20
CA MET A 208 18.89 -10.07 8.23
C MET A 208 19.60 -10.31 6.89
N LEU A 209 19.17 -11.31 6.11
CA LEU A 209 19.76 -11.66 4.82
C LEU A 209 19.48 -10.62 3.75
N ASP A 210 18.33 -9.93 3.83
CA ASP A 210 17.90 -8.95 2.84
C ASP A 210 18.24 -7.51 3.26
N PHE A 211 18.53 -7.27 4.55
CA PHE A 211 18.80 -5.95 5.12
C PHE A 211 19.84 -5.14 4.30
N GLY A 212 21.00 -5.73 4.00
CA GLY A 212 22.04 -5.06 3.23
C GLY A 212 21.69 -4.72 1.78
N ARG A 213 20.57 -5.24 1.28
CA ARG A 213 20.10 -5.02 -0.10
C ARG A 213 18.93 -4.03 -0.19
N LEU A 214 18.28 -3.74 0.94
CA LEU A 214 17.13 -2.83 0.99
C LEU A 214 17.44 -1.46 0.36
N PRO A 215 18.57 -0.78 0.65
CA PRO A 215 18.82 0.55 0.08
C PRO A 215 18.85 0.55 -1.44
N VAL A 216 19.50 -0.45 -2.05
CA VAL A 216 19.60 -0.58 -3.51
C VAL A 216 18.23 -0.92 -4.11
N PHE A 217 17.48 -1.80 -3.47
CA PHE A 217 16.13 -2.18 -3.89
C PHE A 217 15.17 -0.99 -3.85
N TYR A 218 15.11 -0.25 -2.74
CA TYR A 218 14.28 0.95 -2.60
C TYR A 218 14.65 1.99 -3.65
N GLN A 219 15.94 2.30 -3.77
CA GLN A 219 16.39 3.27 -4.76
C GLN A 219 16.03 2.87 -6.20
N SER A 220 16.13 1.58 -6.54
CA SER A 220 15.73 1.07 -7.85
C SER A 220 14.23 1.21 -8.08
N ALA A 221 13.39 0.80 -7.13
CA ALA A 221 11.94 0.86 -7.24
C ALA A 221 11.41 2.30 -7.38
N PHE A 222 11.92 3.22 -6.56
CA PHE A 222 11.51 4.63 -6.60
C PHE A 222 12.01 5.35 -7.86
N LYS A 223 13.25 5.11 -8.29
CA LYS A 223 13.81 5.71 -9.52
C LYS A 223 13.15 5.18 -10.80
N SER A 224 12.72 3.92 -10.82
CA SER A 224 12.01 3.35 -11.97
C SER A 224 10.55 3.78 -12.07
N GLY A 225 10.00 4.45 -11.04
CA GLY A 225 8.58 4.80 -10.98
C GLY A 225 7.65 3.63 -10.68
N ASN A 226 8.19 2.48 -10.27
CA ASN A 226 7.40 1.29 -9.92
C ASN A 226 7.00 1.26 -8.43
N ALA A 227 7.31 2.30 -7.67
CA ALA A 227 6.95 2.38 -6.26
C ALA A 227 5.57 3.01 -6.07
N ILE A 228 4.75 2.39 -5.20
CA ILE A 228 3.57 3.01 -4.61
C ILE A 228 3.79 3.14 -3.11
N LEU A 229 3.83 4.36 -2.61
CA LEU A 229 4.07 4.67 -1.21
C LEU A 229 2.72 4.82 -0.50
N LEU A 230 2.47 3.97 0.47
CA LEU A 230 1.23 3.88 1.24
C LEU A 230 1.54 4.27 2.68
N VAL A 231 1.02 5.42 3.12
CA VAL A 231 1.36 6.01 4.43
C VAL A 231 0.10 6.14 5.28
N ASP A 232 0.07 5.43 6.40
CA ASP A 232 -1.05 5.48 7.34
C ASP A 232 -0.77 6.42 8.52
N GLY A 233 -1.83 6.96 9.14
CA GLY A 233 -1.75 7.69 10.41
C GLY A 233 -1.54 9.20 10.30
N PHE A 234 -1.74 9.84 9.13
CA PHE A 234 -1.57 11.30 9.00
C PHE A 234 -2.56 12.09 9.86
N ASP A 235 -3.71 11.53 10.16
CA ASP A 235 -4.73 12.10 11.05
C ASP A 235 -4.49 11.82 12.54
N GLU A 236 -3.47 11.04 12.88
CA GLU A 236 -3.17 10.67 14.27
C GLU A 236 -2.11 11.57 14.92
N ILE A 237 -1.56 12.50 14.16
CA ILE A 237 -0.46 13.39 14.60
C ILE A 237 -0.93 14.85 14.72
N THR A 238 -0.16 15.64 15.48
CA THR A 238 -0.46 17.07 15.66
C THR A 238 -0.27 17.88 14.38
N PRO A 239 -0.91 19.03 14.21
CA PRO A 239 -0.75 19.89 13.03
C PRO A 239 0.71 20.26 12.73
N GLU A 240 1.53 20.46 13.77
CA GLU A 240 2.97 20.74 13.60
C GLU A 240 3.72 19.54 13.03
N ALA A 241 3.39 18.34 13.48
CA ALA A 241 3.97 17.10 12.94
C ALA A 241 3.46 16.83 11.52
N GLN A 242 2.22 17.17 11.19
CA GLN A 242 1.68 17.09 9.82
C GLN A 242 2.50 17.94 8.84
N GLN A 243 2.96 19.13 9.27
CA GLN A 243 3.83 19.96 8.43
C GLN A 243 5.16 19.24 8.12
N VAL A 244 5.77 18.58 9.10
CA VAL A 244 7.02 17.80 8.90
C VAL A 244 6.81 16.67 7.87
N ILE A 245 5.68 15.97 7.96
CA ILE A 245 5.33 14.91 7.00
C ILE A 245 5.06 15.50 5.60
N THR A 246 4.37 16.62 5.53
CA THR A 246 4.10 17.34 4.28
C THR A 246 5.41 17.74 3.59
N ASP A 247 6.36 18.29 4.35
CA ASP A 247 7.69 18.63 3.84
C ASP A 247 8.46 17.39 3.37
N TYR A 248 8.34 16.28 4.08
CA TYR A 248 8.90 15.00 3.65
C TYR A 248 8.28 14.50 2.35
N PHE A 249 6.95 14.53 2.19
CA PHE A 249 6.29 14.18 0.93
C PHE A 249 6.74 15.07 -0.23
N LYS A 250 6.92 16.37 0.03
CA LYS A 250 7.47 17.29 -0.96
C LYS A 250 8.85 16.83 -1.46
N ILE A 251 9.72 16.39 -0.56
CA ILE A 251 11.05 15.88 -0.93
C ILE A 251 10.93 14.57 -1.75
N ILE A 252 10.06 13.66 -1.35
CA ILE A 252 9.81 12.42 -2.11
C ILE A 252 9.31 12.73 -3.52
N ILE A 253 8.32 13.62 -3.66
CA ILE A 253 7.75 14.01 -4.97
C ILE A 253 8.81 14.67 -5.86
N GLN A 254 9.67 15.52 -5.29
CA GLN A 254 10.74 16.17 -6.04
C GLN A 254 11.82 15.19 -6.53
N ASN A 255 12.21 14.24 -5.67
CA ASN A 255 13.26 13.28 -6.01
C ASN A 255 12.75 12.11 -6.86
N TYR A 256 11.46 11.75 -6.72
CA TYR A 256 10.84 10.59 -7.36
C TYR A 256 9.44 10.93 -7.91
N PRO A 257 9.35 11.78 -8.95
CA PRO A 257 8.08 12.35 -9.43
C PRO A 257 7.10 11.32 -10.03
N GLN A 258 7.56 10.11 -10.32
CA GLN A 258 6.71 9.03 -10.83
C GLN A 258 6.12 8.14 -9.73
N THR A 259 6.58 8.31 -8.48
CA THR A 259 6.04 7.56 -7.33
C THR A 259 4.63 8.03 -7.03
N ARG A 260 3.71 7.08 -6.86
CA ARG A 260 2.37 7.36 -6.36
C ARG A 260 2.39 7.33 -4.84
N ILE A 261 1.78 8.33 -4.22
CA ILE A 261 1.64 8.41 -2.76
C ILE A 261 0.15 8.34 -2.44
N VAL A 262 -0.22 7.42 -1.56
CA VAL A 262 -1.56 7.34 -0.98
C VAL A 262 -1.41 7.43 0.53
N THR A 263 -2.10 8.35 1.15
CA THR A 263 -2.09 8.50 2.61
C THR A 263 -3.51 8.54 3.17
N THR A 264 -3.64 8.28 4.46
CA THR A 264 -4.91 8.45 5.19
C THR A 264 -4.95 9.83 5.83
N GLY A 265 -6.14 10.39 6.05
CA GLY A 265 -6.30 11.71 6.66
C GLY A 265 -7.68 11.93 7.28
N ALA A 266 -7.79 12.93 8.15
CA ALA A 266 -9.06 13.49 8.58
C ALA A 266 -9.54 14.53 7.54
N PRO A 267 -10.83 14.93 7.57
CA PRO A 267 -11.32 16.01 6.72
C PRO A 267 -10.66 17.37 6.97
N GLU A 268 -10.08 17.56 8.14
CA GLU A 268 -9.45 18.78 8.60
C GLU A 268 -7.94 18.78 8.31
N TYR A 269 -7.34 19.97 8.22
CA TYR A 269 -5.88 20.19 8.10
C TYR A 269 -5.23 19.56 6.86
N LEU A 270 -5.93 19.56 5.72
CA LEU A 270 -5.44 18.98 4.46
C LEU A 270 -4.70 20.00 3.56
N ASP A 271 -4.67 21.28 3.92
CA ASP A 271 -4.15 22.35 3.04
C ASP A 271 -2.73 22.07 2.55
N GLY A 272 -1.88 21.54 3.41
CA GLY A 272 -0.51 21.16 3.04
C GLY A 272 -0.46 20.07 1.96
N LEU A 273 -1.29 19.04 2.08
CA LEU A 273 -1.36 17.94 1.11
C LEU A 273 -2.01 18.41 -0.21
N ILE A 274 -3.07 19.19 -0.13
CA ILE A 274 -3.73 19.79 -1.32
C ILE A 274 -2.73 20.67 -2.07
N GLY A 275 -1.94 21.47 -1.35
CA GLY A 275 -0.87 22.31 -1.92
C GLY A 275 0.24 21.50 -2.62
N LEU A 276 0.41 20.22 -2.29
CA LEU A 276 1.30 19.28 -2.97
C LEU A 276 0.63 18.51 -4.13
N GLY A 277 -0.64 18.78 -4.43
CA GLY A 277 -1.39 18.13 -5.51
C GLY A 277 -2.04 16.81 -5.10
N PHE A 278 -2.24 16.53 -3.81
CA PHE A 278 -3.03 15.38 -3.38
C PHE A 278 -4.51 15.63 -3.64
N ALA A 279 -5.18 14.61 -4.17
CA ALA A 279 -6.62 14.60 -4.33
C ALA A 279 -7.27 14.05 -3.04
N PRO A 280 -8.09 14.84 -2.34
CA PRO A 280 -8.81 14.37 -1.17
C PRO A 280 -10.03 13.55 -1.62
N LEU A 281 -10.06 12.26 -1.28
CA LEU A 281 -11.16 11.34 -1.61
C LEU A 281 -11.75 10.76 -0.34
N SER A 282 -13.04 11.00 -0.12
CA SER A 282 -13.73 10.57 1.08
C SER A 282 -14.25 9.13 0.96
N LEU A 283 -14.00 8.31 1.97
CA LEU A 283 -14.64 7.01 2.09
C LEU A 283 -16.13 7.17 2.32
N ILE A 284 -16.94 6.45 1.54
CA ILE A 284 -18.37 6.40 1.74
C ILE A 284 -18.72 5.49 2.92
N THR A 285 -19.74 5.85 3.67
CA THR A 285 -20.31 5.00 4.71
C THR A 285 -20.97 3.77 4.10
N TRP A 286 -20.94 2.65 4.82
CA TRP A 286 -21.55 1.43 4.33
C TRP A 286 -23.07 1.57 4.21
N SER A 287 -23.58 1.13 3.07
CA SER A 287 -25.01 0.97 2.88
C SER A 287 -25.55 -0.18 3.76
N PRO A 288 -26.86 -0.22 4.04
CA PRO A 288 -27.47 -1.35 4.75
C PRO A 288 -27.15 -2.71 4.12
N GLN A 289 -27.08 -2.77 2.77
CA GLN A 289 -26.73 -4.00 2.05
C GLN A 289 -25.27 -4.41 2.26
N GLN A 290 -24.35 -3.44 2.33
CA GLN A 290 -22.93 -3.73 2.63
C GLN A 290 -22.78 -4.21 4.08
N SER A 291 -23.50 -3.60 5.02
CA SER A 291 -23.51 -4.03 6.42
C SER A 291 -24.07 -5.45 6.58
N GLU A 292 -25.19 -5.77 5.91
CA GLU A 292 -25.76 -7.10 5.86
C GLU A 292 -24.78 -8.13 5.27
N LYS A 293 -24.17 -7.79 4.13
CA LYS A 293 -23.17 -8.65 3.48
C LYS A 293 -21.97 -8.91 4.41
N PHE A 294 -21.50 -7.89 5.14
CA PHE A 294 -20.43 -8.03 6.10
C PHE A 294 -20.79 -8.99 7.24
N ILE A 295 -21.99 -8.84 7.83
CA ILE A 295 -22.43 -9.70 8.93
C ILE A 295 -22.61 -11.15 8.48
N ASN A 296 -23.19 -11.36 7.31
CA ASN A 296 -23.34 -12.70 6.72
C ASN A 296 -21.97 -13.34 6.50
N ARG A 297 -21.01 -12.58 5.93
CA ARG A 297 -19.65 -13.06 5.73
C ARG A 297 -18.93 -13.36 7.05
N TRP A 298 -19.15 -12.52 8.07
CA TRP A 298 -18.63 -12.77 9.42
C TRP A 298 -19.14 -14.11 9.97
N GLY A 299 -20.46 -14.37 9.86
CA GLY A 299 -21.05 -15.62 10.33
C GLY A 299 -20.51 -16.86 9.63
N GLU A 300 -20.33 -16.80 8.31
CA GLU A 300 -19.70 -17.87 7.53
C GLU A 300 -18.28 -18.17 8.03
N LEU A 301 -17.44 -17.14 8.12
CA LEU A 301 -16.05 -17.26 8.58
C LEU A 301 -15.98 -17.73 10.03
N TRP A 302 -16.84 -17.20 10.90
CA TRP A 302 -16.92 -17.65 12.29
C TRP A 302 -17.19 -19.15 12.37
N THR A 303 -18.20 -19.63 11.65
CA THR A 303 -18.55 -21.05 11.64
C THR A 303 -17.43 -21.93 11.10
N GLN A 304 -16.70 -21.46 10.08
CA GLN A 304 -15.64 -22.22 9.42
C GLN A 304 -14.34 -22.29 10.23
N THR A 305 -13.98 -21.20 10.91
CA THR A 305 -12.65 -21.07 11.51
C THR A 305 -12.67 -20.96 13.03
N VAL A 306 -13.59 -20.19 13.60
CA VAL A 306 -13.58 -19.83 15.02
C VAL A 306 -14.41 -20.77 15.88
N ALA A 307 -15.59 -21.19 15.41
CA ALA A 307 -16.51 -22.03 16.18
C ALA A 307 -15.93 -23.40 16.58
N MET A 308 -14.88 -23.86 15.89
CA MET A 308 -14.19 -25.11 16.21
C MET A 308 -13.15 -24.96 17.33
N GLU A 309 -12.78 -23.72 17.69
CA GLU A 309 -11.81 -23.46 18.76
C GLU A 309 -12.43 -23.70 20.14
N ALA A 310 -11.68 -24.29 21.06
CA ALA A 310 -12.18 -24.70 22.37
C ALA A 310 -12.75 -23.53 23.19
N TRP A 311 -12.21 -22.32 23.04
CA TRP A 311 -12.67 -21.11 23.73
C TRP A 311 -13.99 -20.57 23.14
N ALA A 312 -14.27 -20.83 21.86
CA ALA A 312 -15.49 -20.39 21.18
C ALA A 312 -16.68 -21.33 21.46
N GLN A 313 -16.41 -22.57 21.84
CA GLN A 313 -17.46 -23.58 22.15
C GLN A 313 -18.24 -23.30 23.44
N THR A 314 -17.77 -22.37 24.27
CA THR A 314 -18.44 -21.93 25.50
C THR A 314 -19.43 -20.79 25.27
N GLY A 315 -19.54 -20.29 24.05
CA GLY A 315 -20.48 -19.24 23.65
C GLY A 315 -21.92 -19.75 23.51
N PRO A 316 -22.91 -18.85 23.37
CA PRO A 316 -24.29 -19.25 23.15
C PRO A 316 -24.45 -20.00 21.83
N GLU A 317 -25.43 -20.90 21.78
CA GLU A 317 -25.84 -21.58 20.55
C GLU A 317 -26.04 -20.56 19.42
N GLN A 318 -25.46 -20.89 18.28
CA GLN A 318 -25.43 -20.15 17.00
C GLN A 318 -26.29 -18.87 16.97
N VAL A 319 -25.61 -17.73 16.93
CA VAL A 319 -26.27 -16.45 16.63
C VAL A 319 -26.84 -16.54 15.22
N ASP A 320 -28.16 -16.43 15.10
CA ASP A 320 -28.82 -16.39 13.80
C ASP A 320 -28.43 -15.07 13.10
N PRO A 321 -27.74 -15.11 11.94
CA PRO A 321 -27.36 -13.92 11.21
C PRO A 321 -28.56 -13.02 10.87
N ILE A 322 -29.73 -13.61 10.64
CA ILE A 322 -30.96 -12.86 10.35
C ILE A 322 -31.41 -12.06 11.56
N LEU A 323 -31.40 -12.66 12.74
CA LEU A 323 -31.75 -11.96 14.00
C LEU A 323 -30.74 -10.88 14.33
N LEU A 324 -29.44 -11.14 14.08
CA LEU A 324 -28.39 -10.15 14.27
C LEU A 324 -28.55 -8.97 13.31
N ASN A 325 -28.84 -9.24 12.04
CA ASN A 325 -29.13 -8.20 11.05
C ASN A 325 -30.35 -7.36 11.42
N VAL A 326 -31.44 -8.00 11.84
CA VAL A 326 -32.63 -7.30 12.31
C VAL A 326 -32.28 -6.41 13.50
N TRP A 327 -31.53 -6.93 14.45
CA TRP A 327 -31.14 -6.19 15.65
C TRP A 327 -30.25 -5.01 15.34
N LEU A 328 -29.27 -5.16 14.43
CA LEU A 328 -28.37 -4.08 14.00
C LEU A 328 -29.07 -3.04 13.11
N SER A 329 -30.12 -3.43 12.38
CA SER A 329 -30.88 -2.52 11.52
C SER A 329 -32.02 -1.79 12.22
N THR A 330 -32.45 -2.25 13.39
CA THR A 330 -33.60 -1.68 14.10
C THR A 330 -33.31 -0.29 14.67
N ASP A 331 -32.05 0.06 14.86
CA ASP A 331 -31.64 1.29 15.55
C ASP A 331 -31.51 2.52 14.65
N ASN A 332 -31.90 2.52 13.38
CA ASN A 332 -31.78 3.67 12.45
C ASN A 332 -30.43 4.44 12.54
N ILE A 333 -29.41 3.83 13.13
CA ILE A 333 -28.10 4.42 13.34
C ILE A 333 -27.16 3.83 12.28
N ASN A 334 -26.60 4.69 11.44
CA ASN A 334 -25.53 4.30 10.52
C ASN A 334 -24.28 3.95 11.35
N LEU A 335 -24.11 2.66 11.64
CA LEU A 335 -22.91 2.18 12.34
C LEU A 335 -21.68 2.32 11.43
N SER A 336 -20.60 2.83 12.00
CA SER A 336 -19.31 2.81 11.30
C SER A 336 -18.82 1.36 11.14
N PRO A 337 -17.93 1.08 10.16
CA PRO A 337 -17.31 -0.25 10.03
C PRO A 337 -16.66 -0.78 11.31
N LEU A 338 -16.05 0.12 12.10
CA LEU A 338 -15.48 -0.24 13.41
C LEU A 338 -16.57 -0.70 14.39
N GLU A 339 -17.63 0.08 14.53
CA GLU A 339 -18.73 -0.23 15.43
C GLU A 339 -19.42 -1.53 15.07
N LEU A 340 -19.67 -1.74 13.77
CA LEU A 340 -20.27 -2.97 13.28
C LEU A 340 -19.37 -4.18 13.54
N THR A 341 -18.06 -4.04 13.34
CA THR A 341 -17.08 -5.10 13.63
C THR A 341 -17.07 -5.46 15.11
N LEU A 342 -17.06 -4.45 16.00
CA LEU A 342 -17.11 -4.67 17.45
C LEU A 342 -18.40 -5.35 17.90
N LYS A 343 -19.54 -4.92 17.35
CA LYS A 343 -20.85 -5.51 17.68
C LYS A 343 -20.97 -6.94 17.14
N ALA A 344 -20.56 -7.20 15.90
CA ALA A 344 -20.54 -8.54 15.33
C ALA A 344 -19.66 -9.48 16.17
N TRP A 345 -18.42 -9.05 16.48
CA TRP A 345 -17.54 -9.87 17.31
C TRP A 345 -18.14 -10.16 18.68
N GLY A 346 -18.68 -9.14 19.37
CA GLY A 346 -19.32 -9.31 20.65
C GLY A 346 -20.50 -10.28 20.61
N ALA A 347 -21.39 -10.12 19.63
CA ALA A 347 -22.56 -10.98 19.48
C ALA A 347 -22.19 -12.45 19.22
N TYR A 348 -21.26 -12.70 18.28
CA TYR A 348 -20.80 -14.06 17.97
C TYR A 348 -19.99 -14.70 19.10
N ALA A 349 -19.33 -13.91 19.95
CA ALA A 349 -18.63 -14.41 21.12
C ALA A 349 -19.51 -14.54 22.36
N GLY A 350 -20.81 -14.26 22.25
CA GLY A 350 -21.79 -14.48 23.33
C GLY A 350 -21.89 -13.37 24.34
N ASP A 351 -21.42 -12.15 24.02
CA ASP A 351 -21.60 -11.02 24.95
C ASP A 351 -23.03 -10.47 24.88
N SER A 352 -23.54 -10.09 26.04
CA SER A 352 -24.73 -9.25 26.13
C SER A 352 -24.30 -7.81 25.82
N LEU A 353 -24.57 -7.37 24.60
CA LEU A 353 -24.22 -6.01 24.16
C LEU A 353 -25.45 -5.10 24.25
N GLY A 354 -25.29 -3.97 24.93
CA GLY A 354 -26.24 -2.88 24.87
C GLY A 354 -26.12 -2.05 23.57
N PRO A 355 -26.99 -1.04 23.42
CA PRO A 355 -27.04 -0.21 22.20
C PRO A 355 -25.80 0.70 22.05
N HIS A 356 -25.02 0.94 23.09
CA HIS A 356 -23.93 1.88 23.08
C HIS A 356 -22.60 1.23 22.62
N VAL A 357 -21.87 1.94 21.74
CA VAL A 357 -20.55 1.56 21.26
C VAL A 357 -19.54 1.31 22.38
N LEU A 358 -19.62 2.09 23.45
CA LEU A 358 -18.74 1.94 24.63
C LEU A 358 -18.80 0.55 25.25
N GLU A 359 -19.95 -0.11 25.23
CA GLU A 359 -20.12 -1.47 25.77
C GLU A 359 -19.39 -2.48 24.88
N SER A 360 -19.47 -2.33 23.58
CA SER A 360 -18.75 -3.15 22.60
C SER A 360 -17.24 -2.98 22.72
N ILE A 361 -16.76 -1.75 22.91
CA ILE A 361 -15.35 -1.45 23.16
C ILE A 361 -14.89 -2.07 24.47
N ALA A 362 -15.65 -1.89 25.56
CA ALA A 362 -15.30 -2.44 26.87
C ALA A 362 -15.26 -3.98 26.85
N SER A 363 -16.16 -4.61 26.10
CA SER A 363 -16.18 -6.05 25.90
C SER A 363 -14.94 -6.52 25.12
N HIS A 364 -14.61 -5.84 24.05
CA HIS A 364 -13.42 -6.14 23.24
C HIS A 364 -12.12 -6.02 24.06
N ILE A 365 -11.96 -4.93 24.84
CA ILE A 365 -10.80 -4.73 25.72
C ILE A 365 -10.69 -5.87 26.74
N ARG A 366 -11.78 -6.31 27.35
CA ARG A 366 -11.77 -7.43 28.30
C ARG A 366 -11.33 -8.75 27.69
N ARG A 367 -11.53 -8.95 26.37
CA ARG A 367 -11.06 -10.15 25.66
C ARG A 367 -9.59 -10.10 25.32
N ILE A 368 -9.07 -8.92 24.97
CA ILE A 368 -7.65 -8.76 24.59
C ILE A 368 -6.73 -8.69 25.82
N ALA A 369 -7.21 -8.11 26.94
CA ALA A 369 -6.40 -7.93 28.14
C ALA A 369 -5.82 -9.24 28.74
N PRO A 370 -6.55 -10.38 28.76
CA PRO A 370 -5.98 -11.64 29.25
C PRO A 370 -4.93 -12.28 28.36
N LEU A 371 -4.84 -11.88 27.11
CA LEU A 371 -3.87 -12.45 26.16
C LEU A 371 -2.45 -11.82 26.31
N ASN A 372 -2.36 -10.75 27.09
CA ASN A 372 -1.12 -9.99 27.30
C ASN A 372 -0.54 -10.13 28.74
N THR A 373 -1.10 -10.99 29.57
CA THR A 373 -0.57 -11.37 30.91
C THR A 373 -0.01 -12.78 30.91
#